data_1a40b43add3346b1efb5e434b5181148
#
_entry.id   1a40b43add3346b1efb5e434b5181148
#
_cell.length_a   1.000
_cell.length_b   1.000
_cell.length_c   1.000
_cell.angle_alpha   90.00
_cell.angle_beta   90.00
_cell.angle_gamma   90.00
#
_symmetry.space_group_name_H-M   'P 1'
#
loop_
_entity.id
_entity.type
_entity.pdbx_description
1 polymer ?
#
loop_
_entity_poly.entity_id
_entity_poly.type
_entity_poly.pdbx_seq_one_letter_code
_entity_poly.pdbx_strand_id
1 'polypeptide(L)'
;MDYAERDAEGGDTGRHGYTEGVPCWVDATLPDVEGGKRFYGELFGWTFTGSTGSTGSTGGSGGSVGSGAQAYSDGLPVAALAPKADGRMPTVWTVYLATPDAAALAERVRHAGGSVIREPMPVGPLGTAGLAADPEGAVFGIWQAGTHQGFGKESQPGSYCWTEVYSRDKDRVDPFYEGVFGYGGFDLDLGLDGGPFRTWSPPGAPAGPETAIGGRSLMDPATDGYSTPETPPHFLVYFNVTDADATAAAVTRLGGRVQMPPHDIPYGRIAVFRDNQGATFAVLQD
;
A
#
# COMPACT_ATOMS: atom_id res chain seq x y z
N MET A 1 -0.82 -24.33 -10.58
CA MET A 1 -1.17 -24.66 -9.18
C MET A 1 -2.16 -23.62 -8.74
N ASP A 2 -3.35 -24.05 -8.39
CA ASP A 2 -4.49 -23.16 -8.15
C ASP A 2 -4.30 -22.31 -6.90
N TYR A 3 -4.29 -21.00 -7.07
CA TYR A 3 -4.35 -20.01 -5.97
C TYR A 3 -5.75 -19.93 -5.32
N ALA A 4 -6.71 -20.70 -5.85
CA ALA A 4 -8.14 -20.62 -5.50
C ALA A 4 -8.56 -21.43 -4.25
N GLU A 5 -7.66 -22.13 -3.56
CA GLU A 5 -8.05 -22.96 -2.40
C GLU A 5 -7.77 -22.35 -1.02
N ARG A 6 -7.49 -21.02 -0.90
CA ARG A 6 -7.25 -20.39 0.41
C ARG A 6 -8.49 -20.02 1.21
N ASP A 7 -9.70 -20.13 0.66
CA ASP A 7 -10.91 -19.53 1.24
C ASP A 7 -11.96 -20.51 1.78
N ALA A 8 -11.60 -21.75 2.13
CA ALA A 8 -12.58 -22.72 2.61
C ALA A 8 -12.54 -23.01 4.13
N GLU A 9 -11.74 -22.31 4.91
CA GLU A 9 -11.86 -22.37 6.38
C GLU A 9 -12.25 -21.00 6.91
N GLY A 10 -13.54 -20.75 7.06
CA GLY A 10 -14.13 -19.65 7.82
C GLY A 10 -13.68 -19.68 9.27
N GLY A 11 -12.41 -19.35 9.50
CA GLY A 11 -11.83 -19.15 10.81
C GLY A 11 -12.34 -17.84 11.40
N ASP A 12 -12.96 -17.94 12.53
CA ASP A 12 -13.26 -16.88 13.50
C ASP A 12 -12.16 -15.80 13.50
N THR A 13 -12.41 -14.62 12.88
CA THR A 13 -11.51 -13.45 12.91
C THR A 13 -11.57 -12.79 14.30
N GLY A 14 -11.41 -13.62 15.34
CA GLY A 14 -11.23 -13.20 16.72
C GLY A 14 -9.86 -12.55 16.89
N ARG A 15 -9.75 -11.25 16.70
CA ARG A 15 -8.83 -10.32 17.38
C ARG A 15 -7.37 -10.78 17.55
N HIS A 16 -6.69 -11.15 16.50
CA HIS A 16 -5.23 -11.15 16.52
C HIS A 16 -4.76 -10.06 15.54
N GLY A 17 -4.10 -9.02 16.09
CA GLY A 17 -3.51 -7.96 15.27
C GLY A 17 -2.53 -8.53 14.24
N TYR A 18 -2.30 -7.80 13.15
CA TYR A 18 -1.32 -8.17 12.13
C TYR A 18 0.05 -8.44 12.75
N THR A 19 0.75 -9.44 12.24
CA THR A 19 2.18 -9.67 12.56
C THR A 19 2.99 -8.43 12.18
N GLU A 20 4.05 -8.13 12.92
CA GLU A 20 4.91 -6.98 12.64
C GLU A 20 5.44 -7.00 11.21
N GLY A 21 5.38 -5.87 10.54
CA GLY A 21 5.80 -5.69 9.16
C GLY A 21 4.75 -6.07 8.11
N VAL A 22 3.67 -6.77 8.48
CA VAL A 22 2.62 -7.10 7.50
C VAL A 22 1.89 -5.82 7.10
N PRO A 23 1.65 -5.58 5.77
CA PRO A 23 0.78 -4.51 5.32
C PRO A 23 -0.61 -4.65 5.93
N CYS A 24 -1.08 -3.63 6.62
CA CYS A 24 -2.34 -3.69 7.36
C CYS A 24 -3.33 -2.60 6.97
N TRP A 25 -2.89 -1.57 6.24
CA TRP A 25 -3.74 -0.48 5.79
C TRP A 25 -3.12 0.28 4.61
N VAL A 26 -3.99 0.97 3.86
CA VAL A 26 -3.56 1.92 2.84
C VAL A 26 -4.38 3.21 2.92
N ASP A 27 -3.74 4.35 2.63
CA ASP A 27 -4.46 5.60 2.41
C ASP A 27 -3.92 6.36 1.19
N ALA A 28 -4.80 7.15 0.55
CA ALA A 28 -4.40 8.09 -0.49
C ALA A 28 -4.43 9.51 0.04
N THR A 29 -3.31 10.24 -0.11
CA THR A 29 -3.24 11.67 0.18
C THR A 29 -3.56 12.47 -1.07
N LEU A 30 -4.72 13.15 -1.09
CA LEU A 30 -5.31 13.77 -2.27
C LEU A 30 -5.53 15.29 -2.11
N PRO A 31 -5.41 16.08 -3.19
CA PRO A 31 -5.83 17.49 -3.19
C PRO A 31 -7.33 17.69 -2.98
N ASP A 32 -8.15 16.81 -3.58
CA ASP A 32 -9.62 16.83 -3.53
C ASP A 32 -10.16 15.46 -3.12
N VAL A 33 -10.51 15.32 -1.84
CA VAL A 33 -11.06 14.07 -1.30
C VAL A 33 -12.40 13.71 -1.93
N GLU A 34 -13.27 14.69 -2.23
CA GLU A 34 -14.56 14.44 -2.88
C GLU A 34 -14.39 13.98 -4.33
N GLY A 35 -13.39 14.52 -5.05
CA GLY A 35 -12.97 14.01 -6.35
C GLY A 35 -12.45 12.58 -6.28
N GLY A 36 -11.67 12.26 -5.26
CA GLY A 36 -11.20 10.90 -4.98
C GLY A 36 -12.34 9.92 -4.70
N LYS A 37 -13.33 10.31 -3.87
CA LYS A 37 -14.53 9.49 -3.61
C LYS A 37 -15.29 9.16 -4.89
N ARG A 38 -15.45 10.13 -5.79
CA ARG A 38 -16.10 9.88 -7.09
C ARG A 38 -15.29 8.91 -7.94
N PHE A 39 -13.97 9.13 -8.04
CA PHE A 39 -13.08 8.29 -8.84
C PHE A 39 -13.07 6.84 -8.35
N TYR A 40 -12.71 6.61 -7.10
CA TYR A 40 -12.58 5.27 -6.53
C TYR A 40 -13.94 4.60 -6.27
N GLY A 41 -14.98 5.39 -5.98
CA GLY A 41 -16.34 4.89 -5.87
C GLY A 41 -16.87 4.32 -7.18
N GLU A 42 -16.62 4.99 -8.32
CA GLU A 42 -16.99 4.45 -9.63
C GLU A 42 -16.05 3.33 -10.12
N LEU A 43 -14.76 3.38 -9.73
CA LEU A 43 -13.77 2.40 -10.17
C LEU A 43 -13.92 1.05 -9.47
N PHE A 44 -14.03 1.07 -8.14
CA PHE A 44 -14.01 -0.13 -7.28
C PHE A 44 -15.36 -0.41 -6.60
N GLY A 45 -16.38 0.43 -6.84
CA GLY A 45 -17.66 0.29 -6.15
C GLY A 45 -17.61 0.71 -4.67
N TRP A 46 -16.62 1.48 -4.25
CA TRP A 46 -16.47 1.86 -2.85
C TRP A 46 -17.56 2.82 -2.39
N THR A 47 -18.00 2.62 -1.17
CA THR A 47 -18.80 3.57 -0.39
C THR A 47 -17.93 4.26 0.65
N PHE A 48 -18.35 5.43 1.13
CA PHE A 48 -17.53 6.23 2.04
C PHE A 48 -18.33 6.68 3.24
N THR A 49 -17.68 6.66 4.42
CA THR A 49 -18.20 7.29 5.64
C THR A 49 -17.22 8.34 6.12
N GLY A 50 -17.73 9.39 6.73
CA GLY A 50 -16.95 10.45 7.34
C GLY A 50 -16.94 11.75 6.54
N SER A 51 -17.25 12.79 7.27
CA SER A 51 -16.99 14.21 7.06
C SER A 51 -17.57 14.89 5.83
N THR A 52 -18.90 15.04 5.81
CA THR A 52 -19.45 16.35 5.49
C THR A 52 -19.27 17.22 6.73
N GLY A 53 -18.31 18.13 6.69
CA GLY A 53 -18.24 19.34 7.51
C GLY A 53 -18.66 19.24 8.98
N SER A 54 -17.81 18.73 9.87
CA SER A 54 -17.84 19.14 11.26
C SER A 54 -16.73 20.16 11.48
N THR A 55 -17.09 21.43 11.51
CA THR A 55 -16.27 22.53 12.03
C THR A 55 -16.12 22.35 13.53
N GLY A 56 -15.25 21.45 13.94
CA GLY A 56 -14.78 21.26 15.32
C GLY A 56 -13.31 21.58 15.37
N SER A 57 -13.03 22.86 15.66
CA SER A 57 -11.72 23.39 15.99
C SER A 57 -11.10 22.62 17.17
N THR A 58 -10.02 21.90 16.93
CA THR A 58 -8.89 21.83 17.87
C THR A 58 -7.63 21.60 17.05
N GLY A 59 -6.75 22.61 17.10
CA GLY A 59 -5.47 22.63 16.40
C GLY A 59 -4.56 21.50 16.86
N GLY A 60 -4.22 20.64 15.93
CA GLY A 60 -3.18 19.64 16.01
C GLY A 60 -2.81 19.26 14.59
N SER A 61 -1.62 19.66 14.14
CA SER A 61 -1.05 19.30 12.84
C SER A 61 -0.65 17.82 12.82
N GLY A 62 -1.64 16.93 12.94
CA GLY A 62 -1.51 15.48 12.86
C GLY A 62 -2.16 15.00 11.56
N GLY A 63 -1.34 14.54 10.63
CA GLY A 63 -1.81 14.06 9.33
C GLY A 63 -2.76 12.88 9.44
N SER A 64 -3.75 12.97 8.72
CA SER A 64 -4.49 12.12 7.81
C SER A 64 -5.43 11.05 8.29
N VAL A 65 -5.16 10.23 9.30
CA VAL A 65 -6.07 9.12 9.66
C VAL A 65 -7.36 9.61 10.38
N GLY A 66 -7.40 10.84 10.86
CA GLY A 66 -8.56 11.39 11.60
C GLY A 66 -9.44 12.39 10.84
N SER A 67 -9.03 12.89 9.67
CA SER A 67 -9.76 13.94 8.92
C SER A 67 -10.19 13.53 7.51
N GLY A 68 -9.91 12.29 7.09
CA GLY A 68 -10.24 11.74 5.79
C GLY A 68 -11.57 10.97 5.76
N ALA A 69 -11.88 10.48 4.57
CA ALA A 69 -12.98 9.59 4.31
C ALA A 69 -12.52 8.13 4.34
N GLN A 70 -13.15 7.30 5.14
CA GLN A 70 -12.92 5.87 5.12
C GLN A 70 -13.73 5.21 4.00
N ALA A 71 -13.05 4.39 3.19
CA ALA A 71 -13.63 3.62 2.10
C ALA A 71 -14.04 2.24 2.56
N TYR A 72 -15.17 1.76 2.03
CA TYR A 72 -15.72 0.44 2.32
C TYR A 72 -16.07 -0.28 1.02
N SER A 73 -15.76 -1.57 0.96
CA SER A 73 -16.25 -2.51 -0.03
C SER A 73 -17.09 -3.55 0.68
N ASP A 74 -18.34 -3.77 0.23
CA ASP A 74 -19.30 -4.68 0.88
C ASP A 74 -19.50 -4.40 2.38
N GLY A 75 -19.40 -3.13 2.79
CA GLY A 75 -19.53 -2.71 4.18
C GLY A 75 -18.30 -2.94 5.05
N LEU A 76 -17.21 -3.47 4.49
CA LEU A 76 -15.96 -3.72 5.19
C LEU A 76 -14.90 -2.64 4.84
N PRO A 77 -14.11 -2.15 5.81
CA PRO A 77 -13.12 -1.10 5.56
C PRO A 77 -11.97 -1.62 4.70
N VAL A 78 -11.61 -0.86 3.65
CA VAL A 78 -10.59 -1.26 2.66
C VAL A 78 -9.50 -0.22 2.44
N ALA A 79 -9.74 1.05 2.71
CA ALA A 79 -8.79 2.14 2.51
C ALA A 79 -9.25 3.44 3.18
N ALA A 80 -8.40 4.47 3.15
CA ALA A 80 -8.81 5.83 3.46
C ALA A 80 -8.38 6.82 2.37
N LEU A 81 -9.13 7.93 2.23
CA LEU A 81 -8.77 9.08 1.42
C LEU A 81 -8.59 10.28 2.34
N ALA A 82 -7.43 10.90 2.29
CA ALA A 82 -7.05 11.97 3.19
C ALA A 82 -6.69 13.25 2.42
N PRO A 83 -7.05 14.42 2.94
CA PRO A 83 -6.65 15.68 2.33
C PRO A 83 -5.16 15.92 2.53
N LYS A 84 -4.50 16.50 1.54
CA LYS A 84 -3.14 17.04 1.71
C LYS A 84 -3.14 18.13 2.77
N ALA A 85 -2.23 18.02 3.74
CA ALA A 85 -2.01 19.09 4.71
C ALA A 85 -1.28 20.31 4.10
N ASP A 86 -0.45 20.07 3.07
CA ASP A 86 0.30 21.10 2.32
C ASP A 86 0.26 20.71 0.83
N GLY A 87 0.01 21.69 -0.04
CA GLY A 87 -0.01 21.49 -1.50
C GLY A 87 1.31 20.98 -2.09
N ARG A 88 2.43 21.12 -1.38
CA ARG A 88 3.74 20.60 -1.78
C ARG A 88 3.92 19.10 -1.49
N MET A 89 3.06 18.51 -0.66
CA MET A 89 3.09 17.06 -0.43
C MET A 89 2.73 16.32 -1.73
N PRO A 90 3.35 15.15 -2.00
CA PRO A 90 2.98 14.35 -3.14
C PRO A 90 1.53 13.85 -3.03
N THR A 91 0.91 13.58 -4.18
CA THR A 91 -0.35 12.84 -4.26
C THR A 91 0.01 11.37 -4.42
N VAL A 92 -0.20 10.56 -3.39
CA VAL A 92 0.31 9.18 -3.33
C VAL A 92 -0.62 8.28 -2.54
N TRP A 93 -0.55 7.00 -2.84
CA TRP A 93 -0.96 5.93 -1.95
C TRP A 93 0.18 5.61 -0.97
N THR A 94 -0.16 5.45 0.30
CA THR A 94 0.76 5.03 1.36
C THR A 94 0.30 3.69 1.89
N VAL A 95 1.20 2.69 1.91
CA VAL A 95 0.98 1.43 2.62
C VAL A 95 1.47 1.56 4.06
N TYR A 96 0.68 1.07 5.02
CA TYR A 96 1.04 1.04 6.44
C TYR A 96 1.43 -0.38 6.84
N LEU A 97 2.60 -0.48 7.48
CA LEU A 97 3.14 -1.72 8.02
C LEU A 97 2.81 -1.80 9.52
N ALA A 98 2.26 -2.93 9.94
CA ALA A 98 1.86 -3.17 11.31
C ALA A 98 3.06 -3.25 12.25
N THR A 99 2.88 -2.79 13.48
CA THR A 99 3.84 -2.99 14.57
C THR A 99 3.14 -3.00 15.93
N PRO A 100 3.62 -3.77 16.91
CA PRO A 100 3.13 -3.68 18.28
C PRO A 100 3.65 -2.44 19.02
N ASP A 101 4.75 -1.81 18.54
CA ASP A 101 5.38 -0.64 19.14
C ASP A 101 5.93 0.30 18.06
N ALA A 102 5.16 1.34 17.76
CA ALA A 102 5.49 2.31 16.72
C ALA A 102 6.76 3.11 17.05
N ALA A 103 7.02 3.41 18.32
CA ALA A 103 8.21 4.16 18.72
C ALA A 103 9.47 3.30 18.56
N ALA A 104 9.42 2.05 19.00
CA ALA A 104 10.54 1.11 18.84
C ALA A 104 10.83 0.83 17.35
N LEU A 105 9.79 0.71 16.51
CA LEU A 105 9.97 0.56 15.05
C LEU A 105 10.64 1.80 14.45
N ALA A 106 10.23 3.00 14.82
CA ALA A 106 10.84 4.24 14.35
C ALA A 106 12.35 4.31 14.67
N GLU A 107 12.75 3.85 15.87
CA GLU A 107 14.16 3.76 16.24
C GLU A 107 14.92 2.71 15.41
N ARG A 108 14.33 1.53 15.17
CA ARG A 108 14.96 0.51 14.30
C ARG A 108 15.16 1.03 12.87
N VAL A 109 14.17 1.75 12.33
CA VAL A 109 14.29 2.39 11.00
C VAL A 109 15.49 3.32 10.94
N ARG A 110 15.67 4.20 11.94
CA ARG A 110 16.84 5.11 11.99
C ARG A 110 18.17 4.37 12.06
N HIS A 111 18.25 3.36 12.91
CA HIS A 111 19.47 2.57 13.10
C HIS A 111 19.86 1.76 11.84
N ALA A 112 18.86 1.38 11.04
CA ALA A 112 19.06 0.66 9.78
C ALA A 112 19.34 1.58 8.57
N GLY A 113 19.49 2.90 8.79
CA GLY A 113 19.82 3.86 7.73
C GLY A 113 18.62 4.45 7.00
N GLY A 114 17.40 4.15 7.43
CA GLY A 114 16.18 4.84 6.98
C GLY A 114 15.98 6.17 7.71
N SER A 115 14.86 6.82 7.46
CA SER A 115 14.49 8.09 8.11
C SER A 115 13.05 8.07 8.62
N VAL A 116 12.79 8.80 9.70
CA VAL A 116 11.44 9.03 10.21
C VAL A 116 10.99 10.41 9.74
N ILE A 117 10.00 10.42 8.84
CA ILE A 117 9.44 11.64 8.24
C ILE A 117 8.46 12.31 9.20
N ARG A 118 7.65 11.47 9.87
CA ARG A 118 6.71 11.91 10.90
C ARG A 118 6.77 10.93 12.07
N GLU A 119 7.06 11.47 13.25
CA GLU A 119 7.09 10.68 14.48
C GLU A 119 5.76 9.95 14.72
N PRO A 120 5.80 8.74 15.28
CA PRO A 120 4.58 8.06 15.71
C PRO A 120 3.77 8.92 16.68
N MET A 121 2.51 9.18 16.32
CA MET A 121 1.59 9.99 17.11
C MET A 121 0.23 9.29 17.24
N PRO A 122 -0.45 9.43 18.39
CA PRO A 122 -1.79 8.89 18.57
C PRO A 122 -2.80 9.48 17.58
N VAL A 123 -3.63 8.62 17.00
CA VAL A 123 -4.77 8.98 16.15
C VAL A 123 -6.07 8.67 16.93
N GLY A 124 -6.29 9.43 17.99
CA GLY A 124 -7.39 9.17 18.91
C GLY A 124 -7.38 7.72 19.41
N PRO A 125 -8.55 7.06 19.48
CA PRO A 125 -8.65 5.66 19.91
C PRO A 125 -8.26 4.67 18.81
N LEU A 126 -8.07 5.11 17.56
CA LEU A 126 -7.84 4.23 16.41
C LEU A 126 -6.50 3.52 16.50
N GLY A 127 -5.47 4.20 17.00
CA GLY A 127 -4.11 3.65 17.09
C GLY A 127 -3.05 4.75 17.10
N THR A 128 -1.81 4.38 16.75
CA THR A 128 -0.68 5.29 16.60
C THR A 128 -0.13 5.18 15.19
N ALA A 129 0.03 6.32 14.50
CA ALA A 129 0.52 6.39 13.14
C ALA A 129 1.82 7.20 13.04
N GLY A 130 2.75 6.73 12.22
CA GLY A 130 3.95 7.43 11.82
C GLY A 130 4.20 7.32 10.32
N LEU A 131 5.19 8.08 9.81
CA LEU A 131 5.71 7.90 8.45
C LEU A 131 7.22 7.76 8.50
N ALA A 132 7.72 6.80 7.76
CA ALA A 132 9.14 6.53 7.61
C ALA A 132 9.50 6.37 6.14
N ALA A 133 10.80 6.40 5.86
CA ALA A 133 11.33 6.06 4.54
C ALA A 133 12.51 5.10 4.70
N ASP A 134 12.67 4.24 3.73
CA ASP A 134 13.83 3.37 3.60
C ASP A 134 15.10 4.15 3.22
N PRO A 135 16.28 3.51 3.10
CA PRO A 135 17.53 4.21 2.77
C PRO A 135 17.54 4.87 1.38
N GLU A 136 16.64 4.51 0.47
CA GLU A 136 16.51 5.13 -0.84
C GLU A 136 15.40 6.19 -0.91
N GLY A 137 14.61 6.33 0.17
CA GLY A 137 13.56 7.32 0.29
C GLY A 137 12.15 6.81 -0.04
N ALA A 138 11.94 5.51 -0.25
CA ALA A 138 10.61 4.95 -0.40
C ALA A 138 9.83 5.06 0.91
N VAL A 139 8.71 5.79 0.88
CA VAL A 139 7.93 6.14 2.06
C VAL A 139 6.90 5.07 2.38
N PHE A 140 6.80 4.70 3.65
CA PHE A 140 5.77 3.82 4.18
C PHE A 140 5.21 4.34 5.51
N GLY A 141 3.99 3.92 5.83
CA GLY A 141 3.34 4.20 7.09
C GLY A 141 3.74 3.19 8.16
N ILE A 142 3.81 3.66 9.41
CA ILE A 142 3.91 2.85 10.62
C ILE A 142 2.53 2.85 11.26
N TRP A 143 1.99 1.67 11.57
CA TRP A 143 0.71 1.53 12.24
C TRP A 143 0.78 0.62 13.47
N GLN A 144 0.49 1.19 14.64
CA GLN A 144 0.24 0.45 15.86
C GLN A 144 -1.26 0.50 16.14
N ALA A 145 -1.92 -0.64 16.03
CA ALA A 145 -3.37 -0.72 16.12
C ALA A 145 -3.90 -0.38 17.52
N GLY A 146 -5.00 0.37 17.53
CA GLY A 146 -5.86 0.56 18.69
C GLY A 146 -7.21 -0.09 18.41
N THR A 147 -8.27 0.72 18.22
CA THR A 147 -9.60 0.20 17.83
C THR A 147 -9.69 -0.09 16.33
N HIS A 148 -8.85 0.52 15.49
CA HIS A 148 -8.74 0.23 14.06
C HIS A 148 -7.65 -0.81 13.82
N GLN A 149 -8.07 -2.05 13.54
CA GLN A 149 -7.16 -3.18 13.40
C GLN A 149 -6.47 -3.25 12.03
N GLY A 150 -6.99 -2.57 11.02
CA GLY A 150 -6.51 -2.61 9.63
C GLY A 150 -7.61 -2.95 8.64
N PHE A 151 -7.27 -3.67 7.57
CA PHE A 151 -8.23 -4.06 6.55
C PHE A 151 -9.36 -4.92 7.13
N GLY A 152 -10.59 -4.65 6.70
CA GLY A 152 -11.73 -5.54 6.92
C GLY A 152 -11.95 -6.49 5.75
N LYS A 153 -11.40 -6.15 4.57
CA LYS A 153 -11.44 -6.94 3.35
C LYS A 153 -10.13 -6.74 2.60
N GLU A 154 -9.49 -7.84 2.19
CA GLU A 154 -8.26 -7.85 1.40
C GLU A 154 -8.26 -9.05 0.45
N SER A 155 -7.43 -9.01 -0.61
CA SER A 155 -7.27 -10.07 -1.61
C SER A 155 -8.56 -10.49 -2.31
N GLN A 156 -9.52 -9.57 -2.42
CA GLN A 156 -10.79 -9.77 -3.12
C GLN A 156 -11.07 -8.55 -4.01
N PRO A 157 -11.91 -8.67 -5.04
CA PRO A 157 -12.21 -7.56 -5.93
C PRO A 157 -12.62 -6.29 -5.19
N GLY A 158 -11.96 -5.17 -5.55
CA GLY A 158 -12.15 -3.87 -4.92
C GLY A 158 -11.45 -3.71 -3.57
N SER A 159 -10.45 -4.52 -3.24
CA SER A 159 -9.66 -4.37 -2.01
C SER A 159 -8.15 -4.49 -2.28
N TYR A 160 -7.34 -4.10 -1.30
CA TYR A 160 -5.90 -4.30 -1.31
C TYR A 160 -5.56 -5.79 -1.49
N CYS A 161 -4.55 -6.10 -2.30
CA CYS A 161 -4.08 -7.47 -2.49
C CYS A 161 -2.55 -7.62 -2.43
N TRP A 162 -1.78 -6.56 -2.76
CA TRP A 162 -0.33 -6.66 -2.83
C TRP A 162 0.36 -5.30 -2.71
N THR A 163 1.65 -5.31 -2.37
CA THR A 163 2.50 -4.12 -2.45
C THR A 163 3.93 -4.48 -2.82
N GLU A 164 4.58 -3.57 -3.53
CA GLU A 164 5.98 -3.67 -3.90
C GLU A 164 6.70 -2.37 -3.60
N VAL A 165 7.94 -2.48 -3.11
CA VAL A 165 8.85 -1.35 -3.14
C VAL A 165 9.64 -1.37 -4.45
N TYR A 166 9.58 -0.28 -5.17
CA TYR A 166 10.38 -0.02 -6.35
C TYR A 166 11.67 0.68 -5.94
N SER A 167 12.80 0.04 -6.16
CA SER A 167 14.14 0.40 -5.66
C SER A 167 15.17 0.38 -6.79
N ARG A 168 16.21 1.21 -6.69
CA ARG A 168 17.34 1.20 -7.63
C ARG A 168 18.52 0.38 -7.13
N ASP A 169 18.66 0.25 -5.82
CA ASP A 169 19.80 -0.40 -5.16
C ASP A 169 19.33 -1.45 -4.16
N LYS A 170 19.19 -2.70 -4.65
CA LYS A 170 18.78 -3.84 -3.83
C LYS A 170 19.72 -4.10 -2.66
N ASP A 171 21.02 -3.79 -2.82
CA ASP A 171 22.04 -4.07 -1.79
C ASP A 171 21.91 -3.12 -0.58
N ARG A 172 21.17 -2.02 -0.75
CA ARG A 172 20.78 -1.11 0.34
C ARG A 172 19.41 -1.44 0.92
N VAL A 173 18.45 -1.82 0.08
CA VAL A 173 17.04 -1.96 0.45
C VAL A 173 16.72 -3.33 1.04
N ASP A 174 17.22 -4.42 0.45
CA ASP A 174 16.95 -5.77 0.95
C ASP A 174 17.43 -5.96 2.41
N PRO A 175 18.67 -5.60 2.80
CA PRO A 175 19.10 -5.69 4.19
C PRO A 175 18.31 -4.80 5.16
N PHE A 176 17.80 -3.67 4.69
CA PHE A 176 16.98 -2.77 5.50
C PHE A 176 15.66 -3.46 5.90
N TYR A 177 14.88 -3.95 4.94
CA TYR A 177 13.59 -4.58 5.24
C TYR A 177 13.75 -5.88 6.02
N GLU A 178 14.76 -6.70 5.68
CA GLU A 178 15.06 -7.92 6.41
C GLU A 178 15.53 -7.64 7.85
N GLY A 179 16.36 -6.62 8.04
CA GLY A 179 16.85 -6.24 9.38
C GLY A 179 15.82 -5.54 10.26
N VAL A 180 15.01 -4.65 9.69
CA VAL A 180 14.02 -3.86 10.44
C VAL A 180 12.81 -4.71 10.84
N PHE A 181 12.32 -5.54 9.92
CA PHE A 181 11.07 -6.30 10.11
C PHE A 181 11.30 -7.81 10.31
N GLY A 182 12.52 -8.29 10.13
CA GLY A 182 12.83 -9.73 10.22
C GLY A 182 12.26 -10.53 9.05
N TYR A 183 12.08 -9.92 7.88
CA TYR A 183 11.54 -10.60 6.71
C TYR A 183 12.45 -11.72 6.21
N GLY A 184 11.83 -12.82 5.78
CA GLY A 184 12.49 -13.84 4.97
C GLY A 184 12.44 -13.46 3.49
N GLY A 185 13.59 -13.19 2.87
CA GLY A 185 13.68 -12.86 1.44
C GLY A 185 13.78 -14.09 0.56
N PHE A 186 13.09 -14.10 -0.59
CA PHE A 186 13.17 -15.14 -1.61
C PHE A 186 13.20 -14.51 -3.00
N ASP A 187 14.24 -14.81 -3.79
CA ASP A 187 14.37 -14.28 -5.14
C ASP A 187 13.62 -15.16 -6.15
N LEU A 188 12.71 -14.55 -6.90
CA LEU A 188 11.98 -15.14 -8.00
C LEU A 188 12.58 -14.69 -9.33
N ASP A 189 12.93 -15.65 -10.17
CA ASP A 189 13.22 -15.38 -11.57
C ASP A 189 11.90 -15.37 -12.35
N LEU A 190 11.41 -14.18 -12.67
CA LEU A 190 10.21 -13.99 -13.47
C LEU A 190 10.48 -14.03 -14.98
N GLY A 191 11.71 -14.31 -15.40
CA GLY A 191 12.12 -14.26 -16.80
C GLY A 191 12.09 -12.84 -17.40
N LEU A 192 12.08 -11.82 -16.55
CA LEU A 192 12.12 -10.42 -16.95
C LEU A 192 13.56 -9.91 -16.97
N ASP A 193 13.90 -9.08 -17.95
CA ASP A 193 15.26 -8.53 -18.10
C ASP A 193 15.72 -7.64 -16.93
N GLY A 194 14.80 -7.27 -16.02
CA GLY A 194 15.03 -6.42 -14.84
C GLY A 194 15.74 -7.08 -13.65
N GLY A 195 16.17 -8.34 -13.79
CA GLY A 195 16.78 -9.11 -12.69
C GLY A 195 15.71 -9.74 -11.76
N PRO A 196 16.16 -10.45 -10.71
CA PRO A 196 15.24 -11.19 -9.86
C PRO A 196 14.33 -10.26 -9.06
N PHE A 197 13.04 -10.57 -9.06
CA PHE A 197 12.07 -10.02 -8.15
C PHE A 197 12.25 -10.67 -6.76
N ARG A 198 12.30 -9.87 -5.70
CA ARG A 198 12.41 -10.40 -4.35
C ARG A 198 11.08 -10.34 -3.63
N THR A 199 10.58 -11.49 -3.16
CA THR A 199 9.45 -11.56 -2.25
C THR A 199 9.91 -11.52 -0.81
N TRP A 200 9.07 -10.99 0.07
CA TRP A 200 9.29 -11.00 1.52
C TRP A 200 8.15 -11.73 2.23
N SER A 201 8.54 -12.67 3.08
CA SER A 201 7.66 -13.37 4.00
C SER A 201 7.79 -12.78 5.41
N PRO A 202 6.73 -12.77 6.23
CA PRO A 202 6.80 -12.20 7.57
C PRO A 202 7.68 -13.05 8.51
N PRO A 203 8.14 -12.48 9.63
CA PRO A 203 8.96 -13.22 10.60
C PRO A 203 8.27 -14.51 11.07
N GLY A 204 9.02 -15.60 11.10
CA GLY A 204 8.54 -16.92 11.53
C GLY A 204 7.85 -17.75 10.44
N ALA A 205 7.54 -17.16 9.29
CA ALA A 205 7.09 -17.91 8.12
C ALA A 205 8.27 -18.39 7.26
N PRO A 206 8.14 -19.54 6.56
CA PRO A 206 9.14 -19.93 5.56
C PRO A 206 9.28 -18.86 4.47
N ALA A 207 10.50 -18.56 4.05
CA ALA A 207 10.71 -17.63 2.93
C ALA A 207 10.27 -18.30 1.62
N GLY A 208 9.39 -17.65 0.87
CA GLY A 208 8.88 -18.19 -0.40
C GLY A 208 7.63 -17.49 -0.90
N PRO A 209 7.22 -17.74 -2.14
CA PRO A 209 6.05 -17.08 -2.75
C PRO A 209 4.73 -17.39 -2.04
N GLU A 210 4.60 -18.57 -1.43
CA GLU A 210 3.37 -19.00 -0.74
C GLU A 210 3.03 -18.21 0.53
N THR A 211 4.04 -17.59 1.13
CA THR A 211 3.94 -16.83 2.39
C THR A 211 4.25 -15.36 2.19
N ALA A 212 4.46 -14.94 0.95
CA ALA A 212 4.84 -13.58 0.63
C ALA A 212 3.73 -12.58 0.97
N ILE A 213 4.13 -11.44 1.55
CA ILE A 213 3.27 -10.32 1.94
C ILE A 213 3.56 -9.05 1.12
N GLY A 214 4.55 -9.10 0.26
CA GLY A 214 5.01 -8.01 -0.59
C GLY A 214 6.36 -8.35 -1.20
N GLY A 215 6.94 -7.40 -1.91
CA GLY A 215 8.23 -7.64 -2.53
C GLY A 215 8.98 -6.37 -2.93
N ARG A 216 10.13 -6.58 -3.57
CA ARG A 216 10.96 -5.54 -4.17
C ARG A 216 11.11 -5.79 -5.67
N SER A 217 10.72 -4.78 -6.45
CA SER A 217 11.05 -4.65 -7.87
C SER A 217 12.24 -3.72 -8.07
N LEU A 218 13.14 -4.06 -8.99
CA LEU A 218 14.18 -3.13 -9.42
C LEU A 218 13.61 -2.14 -10.44
N MET A 219 13.88 -0.86 -10.20
CA MET A 219 13.51 0.23 -11.10
C MET A 219 14.48 0.26 -12.27
N ASP A 220 13.98 -0.13 -13.43
CA ASP A 220 14.66 0.03 -14.72
C ASP A 220 13.62 0.45 -15.75
N PRO A 221 13.65 1.71 -16.24
CA PRO A 221 12.69 2.21 -17.24
C PRO A 221 12.60 1.36 -18.50
N ALA A 222 13.61 0.54 -18.79
CA ALA A 222 13.61 -0.36 -19.91
C ALA A 222 12.78 -1.64 -19.68
N THR A 223 12.58 -2.02 -18.43
CA THR A 223 12.00 -3.32 -18.07
C THR A 223 10.76 -3.23 -17.16
N ASP A 224 10.65 -2.22 -16.27
CA ASP A 224 9.52 -2.09 -15.35
C ASP A 224 8.26 -1.47 -16.00
N GLY A 225 8.36 -0.96 -17.21
CA GLY A 225 7.25 -0.53 -18.04
C GLY A 225 6.62 0.82 -17.70
N TYR A 226 6.96 1.47 -16.58
CA TYR A 226 6.33 2.75 -16.23
C TYR A 226 7.23 3.75 -15.50
N SER A 227 8.34 3.35 -14.92
CA SER A 227 9.25 4.31 -14.26
C SER A 227 10.03 5.13 -15.28
N THR A 228 10.59 6.23 -14.82
CA THR A 228 11.53 7.08 -15.57
C THR A 228 12.79 7.26 -14.73
N PRO A 229 13.89 7.76 -15.30
CA PRO A 229 15.09 8.07 -14.52
C PRO A 229 14.83 9.01 -13.34
N GLU A 230 13.81 9.86 -13.43
CA GLU A 230 13.41 10.83 -12.40
C GLU A 230 12.41 10.28 -11.39
N THR A 231 11.79 9.12 -11.66
CA THR A 231 10.84 8.49 -10.71
C THR A 231 11.60 8.11 -9.43
N PRO A 232 11.23 8.63 -8.25
CA PRO A 232 11.90 8.27 -7.01
C PRO A 232 11.54 6.84 -6.59
N PRO A 233 12.36 6.18 -5.77
CA PRO A 233 11.98 4.95 -5.09
C PRO A 233 10.66 5.14 -4.32
N HIS A 234 9.77 4.16 -4.40
CA HIS A 234 8.41 4.28 -3.85
C HIS A 234 7.76 2.91 -3.64
N PHE A 235 6.72 2.90 -2.82
CA PHE A 235 5.80 1.77 -2.75
C PHE A 235 4.71 1.88 -3.82
N LEU A 236 4.44 0.78 -4.50
CA LEU A 236 3.29 0.61 -5.37
C LEU A 236 2.26 -0.29 -4.67
N VAL A 237 1.04 0.22 -4.53
CA VAL A 237 -0.09 -0.49 -3.92
C VAL A 237 -0.93 -1.11 -5.02
N TYR A 238 -1.31 -2.37 -4.86
CA TYR A 238 -2.14 -3.12 -5.79
C TYR A 238 -3.52 -3.39 -5.20
N PHE A 239 -4.54 -3.20 -6.03
CA PHE A 239 -5.91 -3.57 -5.72
C PHE A 239 -6.35 -4.74 -6.61
N ASN A 240 -7.03 -5.71 -6.03
CA ASN A 240 -7.60 -6.83 -6.80
C ASN A 240 -8.78 -6.34 -7.63
N VAL A 241 -8.88 -6.83 -8.86
CA VAL A 241 -9.97 -6.55 -9.80
C VAL A 241 -10.37 -7.81 -10.56
N THR A 242 -11.61 -7.86 -10.99
CA THR A 242 -12.12 -8.98 -11.81
C THR A 242 -11.75 -8.89 -13.28
N ASP A 243 -11.40 -7.68 -13.76
CA ASP A 243 -11.08 -7.41 -15.18
C ASP A 243 -10.16 -6.19 -15.28
N ALA A 244 -8.89 -6.43 -15.58
CA ALA A 244 -7.88 -5.37 -15.69
C ALA A 244 -8.07 -4.48 -16.92
N ASP A 245 -8.56 -5.04 -18.04
CA ASP A 245 -8.83 -4.29 -19.26
C ASP A 245 -10.04 -3.36 -19.10
N ALA A 246 -11.12 -3.85 -18.50
CA ALA A 246 -12.28 -3.02 -18.16
C ALA A 246 -11.90 -1.92 -17.15
N THR A 247 -11.02 -2.25 -16.17
CA THR A 247 -10.50 -1.27 -15.21
C THR A 247 -9.67 -0.19 -15.90
N ALA A 248 -8.81 -0.52 -16.87
CA ALA A 248 -8.03 0.44 -17.65
C ALA A 248 -8.94 1.39 -18.46
N ALA A 249 -10.00 0.87 -19.05
CA ALA A 249 -11.01 1.67 -19.74
C ALA A 249 -11.74 2.61 -18.77
N ALA A 250 -12.11 2.12 -17.57
CA ALA A 250 -12.76 2.92 -16.54
C ALA A 250 -11.85 4.03 -16.01
N VAL A 251 -10.59 3.74 -15.71
CA VAL A 251 -9.59 4.75 -15.29
C VAL A 251 -9.50 5.89 -16.31
N THR A 252 -9.41 5.57 -17.59
CA THR A 252 -9.34 6.57 -18.66
C THR A 252 -10.62 7.41 -18.73
N ARG A 253 -11.79 6.78 -18.66
CA ARG A 253 -13.10 7.45 -18.65
C ARG A 253 -13.26 8.40 -17.44
N LEU A 254 -12.69 8.04 -16.29
CA LEU A 254 -12.73 8.82 -15.05
C LEU A 254 -11.65 9.93 -15.01
N GLY A 255 -10.88 10.12 -16.07
CA GLY A 255 -9.86 11.18 -16.17
C GLY A 255 -8.50 10.80 -15.60
N GLY A 256 -8.30 9.55 -15.23
CA GLY A 256 -7.00 8.99 -14.89
C GLY A 256 -6.17 8.64 -16.14
N ARG A 257 -5.03 8.01 -15.94
CA ARG A 257 -4.10 7.63 -17.01
C ARG A 257 -3.61 6.21 -16.84
N VAL A 258 -3.51 5.47 -17.93
CA VAL A 258 -2.80 4.19 -18.01
C VAL A 258 -1.31 4.50 -18.12
N GLN A 259 -0.51 4.07 -17.15
CA GLN A 259 0.95 4.18 -17.18
C GLN A 259 1.57 2.92 -17.76
N MET A 260 1.11 1.75 -17.32
CA MET A 260 1.44 0.46 -17.89
C MET A 260 0.14 -0.26 -18.23
N PRO A 261 -0.08 -0.61 -19.53
CA PRO A 261 -1.31 -1.27 -19.94
C PRO A 261 -1.41 -2.68 -19.33
N PRO A 262 -2.64 -3.24 -19.26
CA PRO A 262 -2.83 -4.60 -18.79
C PRO A 262 -1.98 -5.62 -19.57
N HIS A 263 -1.21 -6.43 -18.86
CA HIS A 263 -0.38 -7.49 -19.42
C HIS A 263 -0.30 -8.67 -18.45
N ASP A 264 -0.03 -9.84 -19.01
CA ASP A 264 0.01 -11.07 -18.25
C ASP A 264 1.38 -11.27 -17.60
N ILE A 265 1.35 -11.71 -16.34
CA ILE A 265 2.50 -12.19 -15.57
C ILE A 265 2.18 -13.60 -15.06
N PRO A 266 3.16 -14.36 -14.54
CA PRO A 266 2.91 -15.72 -14.02
C PRO A 266 1.83 -15.83 -12.94
N TYR A 267 1.49 -14.73 -12.27
CA TYR A 267 0.56 -14.68 -11.13
C TYR A 267 -0.76 -13.96 -11.44
N GLY A 268 -1.04 -13.67 -12.71
CA GLY A 268 -2.27 -13.00 -13.13
C GLY A 268 -2.03 -11.92 -14.16
N ARG A 269 -2.94 -10.96 -14.25
CA ARG A 269 -2.89 -9.83 -15.19
C ARG A 269 -2.79 -8.53 -14.43
N ILE A 270 -1.73 -7.75 -14.66
CA ILE A 270 -1.46 -6.50 -13.95
C ILE A 270 -1.53 -5.29 -14.86
N ALA A 271 -1.82 -4.12 -14.27
CA ALA A 271 -1.71 -2.82 -14.92
C ALA A 271 -1.35 -1.75 -13.90
N VAL A 272 -0.67 -0.67 -14.34
CA VAL A 272 -0.34 0.48 -13.49
C VAL A 272 -1.05 1.72 -14.01
N PHE A 273 -1.65 2.44 -13.09
CA PHE A 273 -2.47 3.61 -13.36
C PHE A 273 -2.03 4.82 -12.54
N ARG A 274 -2.41 5.98 -13.02
CA ARG A 274 -2.44 7.21 -12.24
C ARG A 274 -3.87 7.69 -12.17
N ASP A 275 -4.37 8.00 -10.99
CA ASP A 275 -5.71 8.57 -10.82
C ASP A 275 -5.81 9.97 -11.42
N ASN A 276 -7.00 10.56 -11.38
CA ASN A 276 -7.26 11.90 -11.92
C ASN A 276 -6.63 13.04 -11.11
N GLN A 277 -5.94 12.74 -10.00
CA GLN A 277 -5.26 13.71 -9.15
C GLN A 277 -3.74 13.47 -9.05
N GLY A 278 -3.26 12.39 -9.61
CA GLY A 278 -1.84 12.08 -9.74
C GLY A 278 -1.31 10.97 -8.86
N ALA A 279 -2.14 10.30 -8.05
CA ALA A 279 -1.72 9.12 -7.28
C ALA A 279 -1.56 7.90 -8.19
N THR A 280 -0.40 7.26 -8.10
CA THR A 280 -0.11 6.01 -8.82
C THR A 280 -0.57 4.82 -8.00
N PHE A 281 -1.21 3.85 -8.65
CA PHE A 281 -1.61 2.57 -8.08
C PHE A 281 -1.60 1.50 -9.16
N ALA A 282 -1.58 0.24 -8.76
CA ALA A 282 -1.68 -0.90 -9.66
C ALA A 282 -2.96 -1.70 -9.39
N VAL A 283 -3.30 -2.55 -10.34
CA VAL A 283 -4.33 -3.58 -10.16
C VAL A 283 -3.77 -4.93 -10.54
N LEU A 284 -4.32 -5.95 -9.89
CA LEU A 284 -4.06 -7.35 -10.18
C LEU A 284 -5.40 -8.05 -10.39
N GLN A 285 -5.50 -8.75 -11.51
CA GLN A 285 -6.55 -9.72 -11.80
C GLN A 285 -5.92 -11.10 -11.71
N ASP A 286 -6.33 -11.90 -10.76
CA ASP A 286 -5.96 -13.30 -10.51
C ASP A 286 -6.93 -14.30 -11.13
#